data_1ced7fc86c44748e9707f3b2bbe5ed03
#
_entry.id   1ced7fc86c44748e9707f3b2bbe5ed03
#
_cell.length_a   1.000
_cell.length_b   1.000
_cell.length_c   1.000
_cell.angle_alpha   90.00
_cell.angle_beta   90.00
_cell.angle_gamma   90.00
#
_symmetry.space_group_name_H-M   'P 1'
#
loop_
_entity.id
_entity.type
_entity.pdbx_description
1 polymer ?
#
loop_
_entity_poly.entity_id
_entity_poly.type
_entity_poly.pdbx_seq_one_letter_code
_entity_poly.pdbx_strand_id
1 'polypeptide(L)'
;METIDWSNLSFGYMPTDYNVRYTYKNNAWGDLEIWDTPDINLHMAATCLHYGQEGFEGLKAFRGKDGKIRIFRLEENAARLQSTCRGIMMAELSTEKFKEAIVTVVKKNERFVPPYESGASLYIRPLLIGTSAQVGVKPSSEYLFVVFVTPVGPYFKEGFKPTPMVILRQYDRAAPLGTGIYKVGGNYAASLVAGEKAHAM
;
A
#
# COMPACT_ATOMS: atom_id res chain seq x y z
N MET A 1 -8.42 0.24 -26.80
CA MET A 1 -7.77 0.52 -25.50
C MET A 1 -7.69 2.03 -25.38
N GLU A 2 -8.19 2.61 -24.30
CA GLU A 2 -8.04 4.04 -24.06
C GLU A 2 -6.56 4.38 -23.88
N THR A 3 -6.13 5.45 -24.54
CA THR A 3 -4.75 5.94 -24.45
C THR A 3 -4.61 6.69 -23.11
N ILE A 4 -3.69 6.25 -22.26
CA ILE A 4 -3.45 6.90 -20.97
C ILE A 4 -2.73 8.23 -21.21
N ASP A 5 -3.29 9.31 -20.69
CA ASP A 5 -2.62 10.62 -20.67
C ASP A 5 -1.60 10.66 -19.52
N TRP A 6 -0.36 10.31 -19.84
CA TRP A 6 0.75 10.27 -18.89
C TRP A 6 1.14 11.63 -18.33
N SER A 7 0.79 12.71 -19.03
CA SER A 7 1.16 14.08 -18.65
C SER A 7 0.23 14.66 -17.57
N ASN A 8 -0.98 14.09 -17.43
CA ASN A 8 -2.02 14.62 -16.54
C ASN A 8 -2.41 13.66 -15.41
N LEU A 9 -1.50 12.80 -15.01
CA LEU A 9 -1.74 11.91 -13.89
C LEU A 9 -1.73 12.66 -12.55
N SER A 10 -2.73 12.36 -11.71
CA SER A 10 -2.76 12.74 -10.30
C SER A 10 -2.24 11.61 -9.40
N PHE A 11 -2.20 11.80 -8.09
CA PHE A 11 -1.99 10.72 -7.13
C PHE A 11 -3.33 10.08 -6.75
N GLY A 12 -4.12 9.69 -7.77
CA GLY A 12 -5.42 9.07 -7.65
C GLY A 12 -5.41 7.59 -8.06
N TYR A 13 -6.48 6.88 -7.73
CA TYR A 13 -6.66 5.51 -8.18
C TYR A 13 -7.09 5.47 -9.65
N MET A 14 -6.35 4.71 -10.46
CA MET A 14 -6.72 4.35 -11.83
C MET A 14 -6.76 2.81 -11.89
N PRO A 15 -7.84 2.20 -12.40
CA PRO A 15 -7.92 0.75 -12.56
C PRO A 15 -6.80 0.22 -13.45
N THR A 16 -6.30 -0.96 -13.10
CA THR A 16 -5.32 -1.73 -13.88
C THR A 16 -5.85 -3.15 -14.08
N ASP A 17 -5.15 -3.96 -14.90
CA ASP A 17 -5.69 -5.24 -15.34
C ASP A 17 -5.72 -6.30 -14.24
N TYR A 18 -4.70 -6.30 -13.37
CA TYR A 18 -4.52 -7.39 -12.40
C TYR A 18 -4.07 -6.88 -11.03
N ASN A 19 -4.50 -7.60 -10.02
CA ASN A 19 -3.89 -7.60 -8.68
C ASN A 19 -3.42 -9.02 -8.33
N VAL A 20 -2.61 -9.14 -7.29
CA VAL A 20 -2.14 -10.44 -6.81
C VAL A 20 -2.44 -10.60 -5.34
N ARG A 21 -2.68 -11.83 -4.89
CA ARG A 21 -3.14 -12.14 -3.54
C ARG A 21 -2.43 -13.35 -2.97
N TYR A 22 -2.16 -13.31 -1.66
CA TYR A 22 -1.86 -14.47 -0.83
C TYR A 22 -2.89 -14.56 0.28
N THR A 23 -3.41 -15.74 0.53
CA THR A 23 -4.27 -16.03 1.68
C THR A 23 -3.47 -16.75 2.76
N TYR A 24 -3.57 -16.31 4.01
CA TYR A 24 -3.05 -17.03 5.18
C TYR A 24 -4.18 -17.72 5.91
N LYS A 25 -4.10 -19.04 6.03
CA LYS A 25 -5.08 -19.88 6.69
C LYS A 25 -4.39 -21.14 7.23
N ASN A 26 -4.90 -21.73 8.31
CA ASN A 26 -4.33 -22.92 8.92
C ASN A 26 -2.83 -22.78 9.26
N ASN A 27 -2.43 -21.60 9.75
CA ASN A 27 -1.06 -21.24 10.11
C ASN A 27 -0.05 -21.28 8.92
N ALA A 28 -0.51 -21.12 7.70
CA ALA A 28 0.36 -21.09 6.52
C ALA A 28 -0.11 -20.10 5.46
N TRP A 29 0.84 -19.50 4.76
CA TRP A 29 0.59 -18.75 3.53
C TRP A 29 0.41 -19.72 2.36
N GLY A 30 -0.68 -19.54 1.62
CA GLY A 30 -0.94 -20.27 0.36
C GLY A 30 -0.03 -19.85 -0.80
N ASP A 31 -0.44 -20.22 -2.00
CA ASP A 31 0.23 -19.85 -3.25
C ASP A 31 -0.20 -18.46 -3.72
N LEU A 32 0.60 -17.85 -4.61
CA LEU A 32 0.27 -16.58 -5.23
C LEU A 32 -0.86 -16.74 -6.24
N GLU A 33 -1.92 -15.99 -6.04
CA GLU A 33 -3.07 -15.93 -6.95
C GLU A 33 -3.06 -14.62 -7.73
N ILE A 34 -3.47 -14.66 -8.99
CA ILE A 34 -3.62 -13.49 -9.88
C ILE A 34 -5.11 -13.29 -10.13
N TRP A 35 -5.58 -12.06 -9.87
CA TRP A 35 -6.98 -11.68 -9.97
C TRP A 35 -7.16 -10.48 -10.90
N ASP A 36 -8.24 -10.49 -11.68
CA ASP A 36 -8.65 -9.40 -12.59
C ASP A 36 -9.79 -8.53 -12.02
N THR A 37 -10.35 -8.93 -10.87
CA THR A 37 -11.36 -8.14 -10.16
C THR A 37 -10.71 -7.30 -9.05
N PRO A 38 -11.07 -6.01 -8.91
CA PRO A 38 -10.58 -5.15 -7.83
C PRO A 38 -11.26 -5.43 -6.48
N ASP A 39 -12.37 -6.17 -6.48
CA ASP A 39 -13.18 -6.36 -5.30
C ASP A 39 -12.63 -7.43 -4.37
N ILE A 40 -12.77 -7.21 -3.06
CA ILE A 40 -12.40 -8.15 -2.00
C ILE A 40 -13.68 -8.53 -1.26
N ASN A 41 -13.95 -9.83 -1.17
CA ASN A 41 -15.06 -10.34 -0.36
C ASN A 41 -14.57 -10.56 1.08
N LEU A 42 -15.15 -9.83 2.03
CA LEU A 42 -14.83 -9.92 3.46
C LEU A 42 -16.08 -10.24 4.28
N HIS A 43 -15.91 -11.08 5.31
CA HIS A 43 -16.95 -11.27 6.31
C HIS A 43 -17.16 -9.96 7.08
N MET A 44 -18.41 -9.60 7.39
CA MET A 44 -18.74 -8.34 8.08
C MET A 44 -18.09 -8.19 9.47
N ALA A 45 -17.68 -9.28 10.10
CA ALA A 45 -16.96 -9.31 11.38
C ALA A 45 -15.44 -9.46 11.21
N ALA A 46 -14.87 -9.20 10.04
CA ALA A 46 -13.43 -9.24 9.82
C ALA A 46 -12.70 -8.24 10.73
N THR A 47 -11.57 -8.66 11.34
CA THR A 47 -10.83 -7.85 12.32
C THR A 47 -10.34 -6.52 11.76
N CYS A 48 -10.00 -6.45 10.48
CA CYS A 48 -9.57 -5.21 9.84
C CYS A 48 -10.67 -4.15 9.81
N LEU A 49 -11.93 -4.55 9.70
CA LEU A 49 -13.07 -3.62 9.64
C LEU A 49 -13.41 -2.99 10.99
N HIS A 50 -13.18 -3.72 12.09
CA HIS A 50 -13.57 -3.26 13.42
C HIS A 50 -12.42 -2.75 14.28
N TYR A 51 -11.24 -3.35 14.13
CA TYR A 51 -10.09 -3.07 15.00
C TYR A 51 -8.89 -2.52 14.25
N GLY A 52 -9.04 -2.26 12.93
CA GLY A 52 -7.95 -1.71 12.13
C GLY A 52 -6.72 -2.62 12.10
N GLN A 53 -6.89 -3.96 12.25
CA GLN A 53 -5.77 -4.89 12.15
C GLN A 53 -5.36 -5.04 10.68
N GLU A 54 -4.60 -4.06 10.21
CA GLU A 54 -4.11 -3.96 8.85
C GLU A 54 -2.79 -3.18 8.80
N GLY A 55 -1.96 -3.52 7.82
CA GLY A 55 -0.73 -2.80 7.51
C GLY A 55 -0.54 -2.68 6.02
N PHE A 56 0.10 -1.61 5.56
CA PHE A 56 0.31 -1.42 4.14
C PHE A 56 1.68 -0.88 3.81
N GLU A 57 2.06 -1.00 2.55
CA GLU A 57 3.30 -0.47 2.03
C GLU A 57 3.06 0.41 0.78
N GLY A 58 4.08 1.11 0.38
CA GLY A 58 4.07 1.91 -0.83
C GLY A 58 5.43 1.91 -1.49
N LEU A 59 5.48 1.44 -2.73
CA LEU A 59 6.65 1.39 -3.59
C LEU A 59 6.33 2.03 -4.94
N LYS A 60 7.36 2.19 -5.76
CA LYS A 60 7.21 2.67 -7.14
C LYS A 60 8.07 1.84 -8.08
N ALA A 61 7.50 1.53 -9.25
CA ALA A 61 8.25 1.01 -10.38
C ALA A 61 8.44 2.12 -11.42
N PHE A 62 9.63 2.20 -11.98
CA PHE A 62 10.04 3.21 -12.96
C PHE A 62 10.58 2.54 -14.21
N ARG A 63 10.25 3.09 -15.37
CA ARG A 63 10.90 2.74 -16.64
C ARG A 63 12.15 3.59 -16.80
N GLY A 64 13.30 2.94 -16.96
CA GLY A 64 14.56 3.63 -17.23
C GLY A 64 14.71 4.03 -18.70
N LYS A 65 15.70 4.86 -19.03
CA LYS A 65 16.06 5.22 -20.40
C LYS A 65 16.36 4.03 -21.31
N ASP A 66 16.84 2.95 -20.71
CA ASP A 66 17.12 1.67 -21.40
C ASP A 66 15.87 0.77 -21.54
N GLY A 67 14.67 1.28 -21.24
CA GLY A 67 13.41 0.56 -21.30
C GLY A 67 13.17 -0.42 -20.15
N LYS A 68 14.16 -0.69 -19.29
CA LYS A 68 14.04 -1.65 -18.19
C LYS A 68 13.23 -1.06 -17.03
N ILE A 69 12.40 -1.89 -16.42
CA ILE A 69 11.62 -1.52 -15.23
C ILE A 69 12.43 -1.83 -13.98
N ARG A 70 12.46 -0.89 -13.06
CA ARG A 70 13.20 -0.97 -11.80
C ARG A 70 12.32 -0.59 -10.62
N ILE A 71 12.53 -1.28 -9.49
CA ILE A 71 11.90 -0.98 -8.21
C ILE A 71 13.04 -0.69 -7.22
N PHE A 72 12.92 0.41 -6.48
CA PHE A 72 13.96 0.85 -5.55
C PHE A 72 13.77 0.24 -4.16
N ARG A 73 14.79 -0.45 -3.64
CA ARG A 73 14.90 -0.96 -2.26
C ARG A 73 13.67 -1.73 -1.77
N LEU A 74 13.19 -2.66 -2.58
CA LEU A 74 11.99 -3.47 -2.31
C LEU A 74 12.11 -4.26 -0.99
N GLU A 75 13.31 -4.76 -0.67
CA GLU A 75 13.60 -5.54 0.53
C GLU A 75 13.37 -4.73 1.82
N GLU A 76 13.62 -3.43 1.80
CA GLU A 76 13.36 -2.55 2.94
C GLU A 76 11.85 -2.37 3.21
N ASN A 77 11.05 -2.38 2.16
CA ASN A 77 9.60 -2.37 2.30
C ASN A 77 9.09 -3.70 2.87
N ALA A 78 9.65 -4.83 2.44
CA ALA A 78 9.34 -6.14 3.03
C ALA A 78 9.68 -6.17 4.53
N ALA A 79 10.87 -5.72 4.90
CA ALA A 79 11.31 -5.67 6.30
C ALA A 79 10.43 -4.76 7.16
N ARG A 80 9.99 -3.59 6.61
CA ARG A 80 9.09 -2.69 7.32
C ARG A 80 7.68 -3.28 7.48
N LEU A 81 7.14 -3.99 6.48
CA LEU A 81 5.88 -4.71 6.64
C LEU A 81 5.98 -5.77 7.72
N GLN A 82 7.08 -6.55 7.77
CA GLN A 82 7.32 -7.54 8.82
C GLN A 82 7.39 -6.88 10.20
N SER A 83 8.06 -5.73 10.33
CA SER A 83 8.07 -4.95 11.57
C SER A 83 6.65 -4.50 11.97
N THR A 84 5.84 -4.06 11.01
CA THR A 84 4.43 -3.71 11.25
C THR A 84 3.65 -4.94 11.71
N CYS A 85 3.83 -6.10 11.07
CA CYS A 85 3.17 -7.36 11.48
C CYS A 85 3.48 -7.71 12.93
N ARG A 86 4.74 -7.67 13.34
CA ARG A 86 5.13 -7.91 14.75
C ARG A 86 4.47 -6.92 15.70
N GLY A 87 4.39 -5.65 15.31
CA GLY A 87 3.84 -4.59 16.15
C GLY A 87 2.35 -4.68 16.43
N ILE A 88 1.58 -5.28 15.53
CA ILE A 88 0.13 -5.44 15.68
C ILE A 88 -0.31 -6.91 15.60
N MET A 89 0.61 -7.84 15.87
CA MET A 89 0.36 -9.29 16.00
C MET A 89 -0.31 -9.91 14.76
N MET A 90 0.22 -9.63 13.57
CA MET A 90 -0.20 -10.25 12.30
C MET A 90 0.79 -11.31 11.85
N ALA A 91 0.34 -12.25 11.02
CA ALA A 91 1.22 -13.22 10.36
C ALA A 91 2.20 -12.50 9.42
N GLU A 92 3.51 -12.72 9.63
CA GLU A 92 4.55 -12.17 8.76
C GLU A 92 4.57 -12.88 7.40
N LEU A 93 4.76 -12.10 6.34
CA LEU A 93 5.04 -12.60 4.99
C LEU A 93 6.55 -12.60 4.78
N SER A 94 7.12 -13.69 4.21
CA SER A 94 8.56 -13.72 3.93
C SER A 94 8.95 -12.69 2.87
N THR A 95 10.23 -12.29 2.88
CA THR A 95 10.77 -11.36 1.89
C THR A 95 10.64 -11.91 0.46
N GLU A 96 10.81 -13.23 0.30
CA GLU A 96 10.67 -13.93 -0.99
C GLU A 96 9.25 -13.84 -1.52
N LYS A 97 8.23 -14.16 -0.71
CA LYS A 97 6.82 -14.04 -1.08
C LYS A 97 6.41 -12.59 -1.37
N PHE A 98 6.89 -11.65 -0.57
CA PHE A 98 6.68 -10.22 -0.83
C PHE A 98 7.27 -9.83 -2.20
N LYS A 99 8.51 -10.20 -2.47
CA LYS A 99 9.20 -9.93 -3.74
C LYS A 99 8.48 -10.59 -4.93
N GLU A 100 8.07 -11.85 -4.79
CA GLU A 100 7.30 -12.57 -5.80
C GLU A 100 6.02 -11.81 -6.17
N ALA A 101 5.24 -11.39 -5.17
CA ALA A 101 4.01 -10.62 -5.38
C ALA A 101 4.26 -9.30 -6.12
N ILE A 102 5.26 -8.53 -5.66
CA ILE A 102 5.59 -7.23 -6.27
C ILE A 102 6.05 -7.38 -7.71
N VAL A 103 6.95 -8.32 -7.98
CA VAL A 103 7.47 -8.54 -9.34
C VAL A 103 6.37 -9.05 -10.27
N THR A 104 5.51 -9.94 -9.78
CA THR A 104 4.42 -10.51 -10.57
C THR A 104 3.38 -9.46 -10.94
N VAL A 105 2.92 -8.65 -9.97
CA VAL A 105 1.90 -7.61 -10.26
C VAL A 105 2.43 -6.57 -11.24
N VAL A 106 3.70 -6.17 -11.13
CA VAL A 106 4.31 -5.21 -12.07
C VAL A 106 4.43 -5.81 -13.46
N LYS A 107 4.88 -7.05 -13.60
CA LYS A 107 4.97 -7.75 -14.90
C LYS A 107 3.59 -7.90 -15.56
N LYS A 108 2.56 -8.25 -14.80
CA LYS A 108 1.19 -8.41 -15.31
C LYS A 108 0.56 -7.09 -15.75
N ASN A 109 1.03 -5.98 -15.21
CA ASN A 109 0.55 -4.64 -15.51
C ASN A 109 1.62 -3.78 -16.21
N GLU A 110 2.56 -4.38 -16.93
CA GLU A 110 3.69 -3.68 -17.54
C GLU A 110 3.26 -2.51 -18.44
N ARG A 111 2.13 -2.64 -19.14
CA ARG A 111 1.59 -1.58 -20.00
C ARG A 111 1.23 -0.29 -19.26
N PHE A 112 1.03 -0.38 -17.94
CA PHE A 112 0.73 0.76 -17.05
C PHE A 112 1.98 1.39 -16.43
N VAL A 113 3.18 0.86 -16.70
CA VAL A 113 4.42 1.52 -16.26
C VAL A 113 4.69 2.70 -17.18
N PRO A 114 4.61 3.95 -16.67
CA PRO A 114 4.74 5.13 -17.50
C PRO A 114 6.05 5.19 -18.28
N PRO A 115 6.08 5.86 -19.45
CA PRO A 115 7.32 6.14 -20.17
C PRO A 115 8.29 6.95 -19.32
N TYR A 116 9.60 6.78 -19.57
CA TYR A 116 10.63 7.51 -18.83
C TYR A 116 10.44 9.04 -18.87
N GLU A 117 10.11 9.57 -20.04
CA GLU A 117 10.00 11.01 -20.30
C GLU A 117 8.81 11.67 -19.57
N SER A 118 7.84 10.88 -19.13
CA SER A 118 6.65 11.42 -18.44
C SER A 118 6.92 11.92 -17.01
N GLY A 119 8.04 11.50 -16.39
CA GLY A 119 8.30 11.76 -14.97
C GLY A 119 7.35 11.06 -14.00
N ALA A 120 6.38 10.31 -14.52
CA ALA A 120 5.41 9.53 -13.75
C ALA A 120 5.98 8.16 -13.33
N SER A 121 5.26 7.43 -12.53
CA SER A 121 5.66 6.11 -12.02
C SER A 121 4.46 5.20 -11.82
N LEU A 122 4.69 3.88 -11.82
CA LEU A 122 3.69 2.93 -11.38
C LEU A 122 3.79 2.79 -9.84
N TYR A 123 2.78 3.29 -9.14
CA TYR A 123 2.66 3.10 -7.69
C TYR A 123 2.20 1.69 -7.37
N ILE A 124 2.84 1.06 -6.40
CA ILE A 124 2.54 -0.30 -5.95
C ILE A 124 2.05 -0.22 -4.52
N ARG A 125 0.86 -0.76 -4.24
CA ARG A 125 0.23 -0.80 -2.93
C ARG A 125 0.10 -2.23 -2.41
N PRO A 126 1.06 -2.73 -1.62
CA PRO A 126 0.87 -3.89 -0.77
C PRO A 126 -0.05 -3.54 0.42
N LEU A 127 -1.02 -4.38 0.68
CA LEU A 127 -1.95 -4.27 1.80
C LEU A 127 -2.09 -5.65 2.46
N LEU A 128 -1.93 -5.72 3.78
CA LEU A 128 -2.15 -6.91 4.58
C LEU A 128 -3.25 -6.65 5.59
N ILE A 129 -4.29 -7.47 5.58
CA ILE A 129 -5.48 -7.30 6.42
C ILE A 129 -5.84 -8.58 7.19
N GLY A 130 -6.29 -8.44 8.42
CA GLY A 130 -6.89 -9.52 9.20
C GLY A 130 -8.33 -9.78 8.75
N THR A 131 -8.64 -11.03 8.38
CA THR A 131 -9.90 -11.41 7.75
C THR A 131 -10.77 -12.34 8.57
N SER A 132 -10.27 -12.90 9.67
CA SER A 132 -11.08 -13.81 10.49
C SER A 132 -12.27 -13.09 11.12
N ALA A 133 -13.42 -13.78 11.14
CA ALA A 133 -14.66 -13.30 11.73
C ALA A 133 -14.62 -13.43 13.26
N GLN A 134 -14.64 -12.30 13.97
CA GLN A 134 -14.65 -12.27 15.42
C GLN A 134 -15.19 -10.95 15.98
N VAL A 135 -15.69 -10.98 17.21
CA VAL A 135 -16.17 -9.78 17.92
C VAL A 135 -15.19 -9.34 19.02
N GLY A 136 -14.53 -10.27 19.68
CA GLY A 136 -13.53 -9.94 20.72
C GLY A 136 -12.22 -9.43 20.14
N VAL A 137 -11.55 -8.50 20.84
CA VAL A 137 -10.23 -7.97 20.44
C VAL A 137 -9.16 -9.02 20.69
N LYS A 138 -8.68 -9.64 19.62
CA LYS A 138 -7.58 -10.60 19.60
C LYS A 138 -6.97 -10.63 18.18
N PRO A 139 -5.74 -11.13 18.00
CA PRO A 139 -5.16 -11.31 16.69
C PRO A 139 -6.05 -12.15 15.74
N SER A 140 -6.09 -11.78 14.49
CA SER A 140 -6.73 -12.59 13.45
C SER A 140 -6.03 -13.93 13.30
N SER A 141 -6.78 -14.98 12.97
CA SER A 141 -6.23 -16.28 12.58
C SER A 141 -6.13 -16.48 11.07
N GLU A 142 -6.74 -15.58 10.29
CA GLU A 142 -6.72 -15.58 8.84
C GLU A 142 -6.36 -14.19 8.33
N TYR A 143 -5.55 -14.13 7.27
CA TYR A 143 -5.11 -12.86 6.67
C TYR A 143 -5.19 -12.94 5.14
N LEU A 144 -5.37 -11.77 4.53
CA LEU A 144 -5.26 -11.57 3.10
C LEU A 144 -4.15 -10.54 2.85
N PHE A 145 -3.15 -10.92 2.08
CA PHE A 145 -2.18 -10.00 1.50
C PHE A 145 -2.56 -9.75 0.05
N VAL A 146 -2.80 -8.49 -0.31
CA VAL A 146 -3.13 -8.09 -1.68
C VAL A 146 -2.17 -7.03 -2.16
N VAL A 147 -1.76 -7.10 -3.42
CA VAL A 147 -0.98 -6.06 -4.07
C VAL A 147 -1.67 -5.61 -5.33
N PHE A 148 -1.95 -4.33 -5.43
CA PHE A 148 -2.42 -3.69 -6.64
C PHE A 148 -1.49 -2.56 -7.07
N VAL A 149 -1.64 -2.11 -8.30
CA VAL A 149 -0.83 -1.03 -8.87
C VAL A 149 -1.71 0.03 -9.49
N THR A 150 -1.20 1.25 -9.59
CA THR A 150 -1.86 2.36 -10.30
C THR A 150 -0.80 3.34 -10.82
N PRO A 151 -0.88 3.81 -12.06
CA PRO A 151 0.02 4.85 -12.53
C PRO A 151 -0.28 6.17 -11.81
N VAL A 152 0.77 6.88 -11.41
CA VAL A 152 0.67 8.15 -10.69
C VAL A 152 1.64 9.17 -11.26
N GLY A 153 1.22 10.43 -11.27
CA GLY A 153 2.08 11.56 -11.58
C GLY A 153 3.06 11.90 -10.44
N PRO A 154 3.88 12.93 -10.63
CA PRO A 154 4.76 13.43 -9.58
C PRO A 154 3.92 13.93 -8.39
N TYR A 155 4.35 13.62 -7.17
CA TYR A 155 3.65 14.04 -5.95
C TYR A 155 3.58 15.57 -5.83
N PHE A 156 4.70 16.25 -6.16
CA PHE A 156 4.78 17.70 -6.22
C PHE A 156 4.73 18.13 -7.70
N LYS A 157 3.61 18.68 -8.14
CA LYS A 157 3.40 19.11 -9.53
C LYS A 157 4.34 20.25 -9.95
N GLU A 158 4.77 21.07 -9.00
CA GLU A 158 5.64 22.23 -9.25
C GLU A 158 7.15 21.90 -9.15
N GLY A 159 7.50 20.62 -9.02
CA GLY A 159 8.89 20.18 -8.88
C GLY A 159 9.46 20.42 -7.47
N PHE A 160 10.78 20.63 -7.39
CA PHE A 160 11.48 20.82 -6.12
C PHE A 160 11.36 22.28 -5.65
N LYS A 161 10.35 22.53 -4.81
CA LYS A 161 10.06 23.84 -4.21
C LYS A 161 9.81 23.70 -2.70
N PRO A 162 10.09 24.75 -1.90
CA PRO A 162 9.68 24.78 -0.50
C PRO A 162 8.16 24.62 -0.36
N THR A 163 7.74 23.80 0.57
CA THR A 163 6.31 23.59 0.91
C THR A 163 6.02 24.27 2.24
N PRO A 164 4.96 25.09 2.34
CA PRO A 164 4.50 25.63 3.62
C PRO A 164 4.14 24.52 4.60
N MET A 165 4.50 24.68 5.87
CA MET A 165 4.18 23.72 6.92
C MET A 165 3.61 24.44 8.14
N VAL A 166 2.66 23.77 8.82
CA VAL A 166 2.04 24.24 10.06
C VAL A 166 2.33 23.27 11.19
N ILE A 167 2.68 23.79 12.37
CA ILE A 167 2.85 22.97 13.58
C ILE A 167 1.54 22.99 14.37
N LEU A 168 0.85 21.88 14.43
CA LEU A 168 -0.38 21.69 15.19
C LEU A 168 -0.08 20.90 16.47
N ARG A 169 0.03 21.60 17.60
CA ARG A 169 0.44 21.00 18.89
C ARG A 169 -0.66 20.20 19.60
N GLN A 170 -1.93 20.37 19.21
CA GLN A 170 -3.10 19.72 19.80
C GLN A 170 -3.47 18.39 19.15
N TYR A 171 -2.69 17.92 18.18
CA TYR A 171 -2.92 16.66 17.48
C TYR A 171 -1.67 15.78 17.53
N ASP A 172 -1.88 14.50 17.82
CA ASP A 172 -0.86 13.48 17.75
C ASP A 172 -1.30 12.40 16.75
N ARG A 173 -0.57 12.31 15.63
CA ARG A 173 -0.81 11.29 14.60
C ARG A 173 -0.07 9.99 14.91
N ALA A 174 1.11 10.09 15.48
CA ALA A 174 2.05 8.99 15.64
C ALA A 174 2.36 8.80 17.14
N ALA A 175 1.42 8.22 17.89
CA ALA A 175 1.55 8.00 19.32
C ALA A 175 2.86 7.26 19.67
N PRO A 176 3.77 7.85 20.49
CA PRO A 176 5.10 7.31 20.74
C PRO A 176 5.12 5.90 21.37
N LEU A 177 4.17 5.61 22.25
CA LEU A 177 4.02 4.32 22.94
C LEU A 177 2.89 3.46 22.38
N GLY A 178 2.35 3.84 21.21
CA GLY A 178 1.29 3.12 20.52
C GLY A 178 1.77 2.59 19.16
N THR A 179 0.93 2.75 18.14
CA THR A 179 1.20 2.26 16.78
C THR A 179 1.95 3.26 15.89
N GLY A 180 2.44 4.38 16.44
CA GLY A 180 3.02 5.47 15.65
C GLY A 180 4.20 5.08 14.78
N ILE A 181 5.02 4.12 15.19
CA ILE A 181 6.18 3.62 14.45
C ILE A 181 5.81 2.66 13.31
N TYR A 182 4.60 2.10 13.33
CA TYR A 182 4.14 1.10 12.36
C TYR A 182 3.35 1.74 11.21
N LYS A 183 3.38 1.10 10.05
CA LYS A 183 2.68 1.60 8.87
C LYS A 183 1.27 1.00 8.79
N VAL A 184 0.37 1.54 9.60
CA VAL A 184 -1.03 1.09 9.81
C VAL A 184 -2.01 2.22 9.48
N GLY A 185 -3.20 1.87 8.97
CA GLY A 185 -4.20 2.84 8.52
C GLY A 185 -4.72 3.76 9.62
N GLY A 186 -4.80 3.28 10.85
CA GLY A 186 -5.22 4.09 12.00
C GLY A 186 -4.39 5.36 12.19
N ASN A 187 -3.07 5.30 11.96
CA ASN A 187 -2.20 6.48 12.02
C ASN A 187 -2.55 7.51 10.94
N TYR A 188 -3.05 7.06 9.79
CA TYR A 188 -3.44 7.94 8.68
C TYR A 188 -4.84 8.51 8.90
N ALA A 189 -5.78 7.73 9.39
CA ALA A 189 -7.09 8.22 9.80
C ALA A 189 -6.96 9.32 10.86
N ALA A 190 -6.08 9.15 11.85
CA ALA A 190 -5.79 10.14 12.88
C ALA A 190 -5.23 11.47 12.32
N SER A 191 -4.66 11.48 11.12
CA SER A 191 -4.10 12.69 10.50
C SER A 191 -5.12 13.55 9.76
N LEU A 192 -6.34 13.06 9.49
CA LEU A 192 -7.30 13.74 8.62
C LEU A 192 -7.73 15.10 9.17
N VAL A 193 -8.15 15.17 10.43
CA VAL A 193 -8.59 16.44 11.05
C VAL A 193 -7.47 17.49 11.07
N ALA A 194 -6.25 17.05 11.41
CA ALA A 194 -5.10 17.95 11.41
C ALA A 194 -4.76 18.44 10.00
N GLY A 195 -4.85 17.54 9.00
CA GLY A 195 -4.64 17.88 7.60
C GLY A 195 -5.61 18.94 7.08
N GLU A 196 -6.90 18.74 7.31
CA GLU A 196 -7.95 19.72 6.93
C GLU A 196 -7.72 21.09 7.58
N LYS A 197 -7.36 21.13 8.86
CA LYS A 197 -7.04 22.39 9.54
C LYS A 197 -5.80 23.08 8.96
N ALA A 198 -4.77 22.33 8.60
CA ALA A 198 -3.59 22.88 7.97
C ALA A 198 -3.88 23.43 6.56
N HIS A 199 -4.77 22.79 5.81
CA HIS A 199 -5.21 23.29 4.50
C HIS A 199 -6.06 24.56 4.56
N ALA A 200 -6.77 24.77 5.67
CA ALA A 200 -7.61 25.96 5.87
C ALA A 200 -6.82 27.19 6.36
N MET A 201 -5.54 27.07 6.67
CA MET A 201 -4.64 28.14 7.12
C MET A 201 -3.84 28.72 5.96
#